data_60f2f0f6fda0c1baf1508eb9c658f2a1
#
_entry.id   60f2f0f6fda0c1baf1508eb9c658f2a1
#
_cell.length_a   1.000
_cell.length_b   1.000
_cell.length_c   1.000
_cell.angle_alpha   90.00
_cell.angle_beta   90.00
_cell.angle_gamma   90.00
#
_symmetry.space_group_name_H-M   'P 1'
#
loop_
_entity.id
_entity.type
_entity.pdbx_description
1 polymer ?
#
loop_
_entity_poly.entity_id
_entity_poly.type
_entity_poly.pdbx_seq_one_letter_code
_entity_poly.pdbx_strand_id
1 'polypeptide(L)'
;MQTVFIETCIQSEDSSPHAQIECVGVPDDETTGIEMEVFFKKSLQEDDAEWSTHRSLIDTKSRKGQIWRCLPESGSFNYVHIDFNGGGGFAHIIEDSRRFGPLKALEVLGGAIGLDFVNLTIPFRKEKCEKYVKEMRKLFEKFDWTGYSKNRRSQPHRH
;
A
#
# COMPACT_ATOMS: atom_id res chain seq x y z
N MET A 1 -4.11 -5.02 15.92
CA MET A 1 -3.72 -4.07 14.86
C MET A 1 -3.80 -4.81 13.55
N GLN A 2 -4.58 -4.33 12.63
CA GLN A 2 -4.66 -4.84 11.26
C GLN A 2 -3.64 -4.13 10.38
N THR A 3 -3.22 -4.77 9.31
CA THR A 3 -2.34 -4.16 8.31
C THR A 3 -3.07 -4.12 6.98
N VAL A 4 -3.14 -2.93 6.37
CA VAL A 4 -3.65 -2.74 5.02
C VAL A 4 -2.45 -2.49 4.11
N PHE A 5 -2.30 -3.31 3.09
CA PHE A 5 -1.34 -3.10 2.03
C PHE A 5 -2.06 -2.51 0.82
N ILE A 6 -1.55 -1.40 0.34
CA ILE A 6 -2.05 -0.71 -0.84
C ILE A 6 -0.97 -0.80 -1.90
N GLU A 7 -1.18 -1.58 -2.93
CA GLU A 7 -0.29 -1.68 -4.07
C GLU A 7 -0.88 -0.89 -5.23
N THR A 8 -0.13 0.10 -5.71
CA THR A 8 -0.50 0.91 -6.87
C THR A 8 0.56 0.75 -7.95
N CYS A 9 0.14 0.33 -9.12
CA CYS A 9 0.99 0.22 -10.30
C CYS A 9 0.44 1.15 -11.38
N ILE A 10 1.17 2.22 -11.65
CA ILE A 10 0.81 3.20 -12.68
C ILE A 10 2.00 3.32 -13.63
N GLN A 11 1.76 3.06 -14.90
CA GLN A 11 2.73 3.26 -15.95
C GLN A 11 2.79 4.76 -16.29
N SER A 12 3.96 5.36 -16.19
CA SER A 12 4.20 6.70 -16.73
C SER A 12 4.77 6.61 -18.15
N GLU A 13 4.56 7.65 -18.95
CA GLU A 13 5.06 7.70 -20.34
C GLU A 13 6.60 7.59 -20.41
N ASP A 14 7.30 8.04 -19.36
CA ASP A 14 8.76 8.16 -19.32
C ASP A 14 9.48 7.05 -18.54
N SER A 15 8.76 6.12 -17.92
CA SER A 15 9.37 5.08 -17.07
C SER A 15 8.69 3.72 -17.19
N SER A 16 9.45 2.67 -16.92
CA SER A 16 8.89 1.34 -16.73
C SER A 16 7.89 1.35 -15.57
N PRO A 17 6.79 0.57 -15.66
CA PRO A 17 5.82 0.51 -14.57
C PRO A 17 6.48 -0.02 -13.31
N HIS A 18 6.34 0.73 -12.22
CA HIS A 18 6.78 0.32 -10.90
C HIS A 18 5.57 0.20 -9.99
N ALA A 19 5.42 -0.94 -9.35
CA ALA A 19 4.46 -1.10 -8.28
C ALA A 19 5.01 -0.42 -7.01
N GLN A 20 4.21 0.42 -6.40
CA GLN A 20 4.46 1.00 -5.09
C GLN A 20 3.56 0.30 -4.09
N ILE A 21 4.12 -0.17 -2.98
CA ILE A 21 3.36 -0.79 -1.90
C ILE A 21 3.45 0.09 -0.66
N GLU A 22 2.30 0.52 -0.19
CA GLU A 22 2.14 1.24 1.07
C GLU A 22 1.61 0.27 2.13
N CYS A 23 2.22 0.28 3.30
CA CYS A 23 1.86 -0.59 4.40
C CYS A 23 1.37 0.27 5.57
N VAL A 24 0.10 0.17 5.88
CA VAL A 24 -0.54 1.00 6.90
C VAL A 24 -1.09 0.14 8.03
N GLY A 25 -0.62 0.41 9.26
CA GLY A 25 -1.17 -0.19 10.47
C GLY A 25 -2.45 0.52 10.89
N VAL A 26 -3.54 -0.23 11.03
CA VAL A 26 -4.84 0.29 11.44
C VAL A 26 -5.23 -0.29 12.79
N PRO A 27 -5.83 0.50 13.69
CA PRO A 27 -6.35 -0.01 14.95
C PRO A 27 -7.30 -1.19 14.71
N ASP A 28 -7.21 -2.20 15.57
CA ASP A 28 -8.01 -3.41 15.50
C ASP A 28 -9.12 -3.28 16.55
N ASP A 29 -10.22 -2.73 16.14
CA ASP A 29 -11.47 -2.89 16.86
C ASP A 29 -12.40 -3.82 16.06
N GLU A 30 -13.38 -4.44 16.74
CA GLU A 30 -14.19 -5.52 16.16
C GLU A 30 -14.99 -5.09 14.92
N THR A 31 -15.15 -3.80 14.70
CA THR A 31 -15.96 -3.23 13.60
C THR A 31 -15.11 -2.72 12.46
N THR A 32 -13.94 -2.14 12.75
CA THR A 32 -13.10 -1.41 11.76
C THR A 32 -12.68 -2.29 10.57
N GLY A 33 -12.42 -3.57 10.78
CA GLY A 33 -11.95 -4.46 9.70
C GLY A 33 -13.00 -4.71 8.61
N ILE A 34 -14.23 -5.02 9.02
CA ILE A 34 -15.33 -5.31 8.08
C ILE A 34 -15.81 -4.01 7.44
N GLU A 35 -15.95 -2.96 8.23
CA GLU A 35 -16.36 -1.65 7.74
C GLU A 35 -15.37 -1.08 6.74
N MET A 36 -14.07 -1.23 6.98
CA MET A 36 -13.01 -0.78 6.08
C MET A 36 -13.08 -1.47 4.72
N GLU A 37 -13.23 -2.79 4.70
CA GLU A 37 -13.36 -3.52 3.44
C GLU A 37 -14.59 -3.07 2.66
N VAL A 38 -15.72 -2.92 3.33
CA VAL A 38 -16.96 -2.43 2.73
C VAL A 38 -16.79 -0.99 2.23
N PHE A 39 -16.13 -0.15 3.01
CA PHE A 39 -15.88 1.24 2.64
C PHE A 39 -15.00 1.36 1.39
N PHE A 40 -13.88 0.64 1.34
CA PHE A 40 -13.02 0.59 0.15
C PHE A 40 -13.78 0.09 -1.07
N LYS A 41 -14.52 -1.00 -0.90
CA LYS A 41 -15.32 -1.59 -1.98
C LYS A 41 -16.32 -0.60 -2.54
N LYS A 42 -17.02 0.09 -1.65
CA LYS A 42 -17.98 1.11 -2.02
C LYS A 42 -17.30 2.28 -2.73
N SER A 43 -16.25 2.84 -2.14
CA SER A 43 -15.53 3.99 -2.71
C SER A 43 -14.91 3.71 -4.08
N LEU A 44 -14.44 2.49 -4.33
CA LEU A 44 -13.87 2.14 -5.63
C LEU A 44 -14.93 1.78 -6.68
N GLN A 45 -16.16 1.45 -6.28
CA GLN A 45 -17.25 1.10 -7.19
C GLN A 45 -18.20 2.26 -7.49
N GLU A 46 -18.46 3.10 -6.47
CA GLU A 46 -19.46 4.18 -6.54
C GLU A 46 -18.90 5.53 -6.93
N ASP A 47 -17.58 5.71 -6.80
CA ASP A 47 -16.97 6.88 -7.40
C ASP A 47 -17.42 6.86 -8.87
N ASP A 48 -18.10 7.92 -9.32
CA ASP A 48 -18.39 8.14 -10.76
C ASP A 48 -17.03 8.18 -11.47
N ALA A 49 -16.47 6.97 -11.60
CA ALA A 49 -15.06 6.78 -11.79
C ALA A 49 -14.71 7.23 -13.17
N GLU A 50 -14.50 8.54 -13.27
CA GLU A 50 -13.97 9.14 -14.49
C GLU A 50 -12.63 8.50 -14.90
N TRP A 51 -12.04 7.66 -14.04
CA TRP A 51 -10.76 6.99 -14.25
C TRP A 51 -10.87 5.53 -14.71
N SER A 52 -12.04 4.92 -14.66
CA SER A 52 -12.26 3.57 -15.19
C SER A 52 -13.69 3.35 -15.62
N THR A 53 -13.89 2.71 -16.77
CA THR A 53 -15.20 2.25 -17.25
C THR A 53 -15.56 0.88 -16.68
N HIS A 54 -14.56 0.13 -16.21
CA HIS A 54 -14.76 -1.13 -15.50
C HIS A 54 -15.20 -0.88 -14.05
N ARG A 55 -16.43 -1.28 -13.73
CA ARG A 55 -16.96 -1.17 -12.36
C ARG A 55 -16.74 -2.41 -11.50
N SER A 56 -16.22 -3.48 -12.08
CA SER A 56 -16.07 -4.74 -11.38
C SER A 56 -14.75 -4.80 -10.64
N LEU A 57 -14.83 -4.98 -9.33
CA LEU A 57 -13.66 -5.30 -8.52
C LEU A 57 -13.20 -6.73 -8.78
N ILE A 58 -11.90 -6.91 -8.84
CA ILE A 58 -11.25 -8.22 -8.98
C ILE A 58 -11.03 -8.77 -7.57
N ASP A 59 -11.66 -9.90 -7.24
CA ASP A 59 -11.45 -10.58 -5.97
C ASP A 59 -10.07 -11.26 -5.96
N THR A 60 -9.21 -10.85 -5.04
CA THR A 60 -7.87 -11.42 -4.86
C THR A 60 -7.78 -12.37 -3.66
N LYS A 61 -8.81 -12.46 -2.81
CA LYS A 61 -8.85 -13.38 -1.66
C LYS A 61 -8.80 -14.84 -2.12
N SER A 62 -9.55 -15.16 -3.17
CA SER A 62 -9.56 -16.51 -3.78
C SER A 62 -8.17 -16.95 -4.28
N ARG A 63 -7.25 -16.02 -4.51
CA ARG A 63 -5.88 -16.24 -4.97
C ARG A 63 -4.82 -15.87 -3.93
N LYS A 64 -5.20 -15.79 -2.64
CA LYS A 64 -4.30 -15.46 -1.52
C LYS A 64 -3.52 -14.14 -1.74
N GLY A 65 -4.19 -13.11 -2.23
CA GLY A 65 -3.60 -11.80 -2.50
C GLY A 65 -2.66 -11.74 -3.71
N GLN A 66 -2.52 -12.82 -4.47
CA GLN A 66 -1.60 -12.86 -5.63
C GLN A 66 -2.24 -12.19 -6.84
N ILE A 67 -2.12 -10.86 -6.92
CA ILE A 67 -2.72 -10.03 -7.97
C ILE A 67 -2.37 -10.50 -9.38
N TRP A 68 -1.12 -10.93 -9.62
CA TRP A 68 -0.66 -11.40 -10.93
C TRP A 68 -1.41 -12.65 -11.45
N ARG A 69 -2.06 -13.41 -10.56
CA ARG A 69 -2.92 -14.54 -10.95
C ARG A 69 -4.34 -14.13 -11.29
N CYS A 70 -4.69 -12.89 -11.02
CA CYS A 70 -6.02 -12.34 -11.25
C CYS A 70 -6.06 -11.44 -12.50
N LEU A 71 -4.90 -10.93 -12.92
CA LEU A 71 -4.76 -10.10 -14.10
C LEU A 71 -4.54 -10.98 -15.35
N PRO A 72 -4.99 -10.55 -16.54
CA PRO A 72 -4.70 -11.22 -17.79
C PRO A 72 -3.19 -11.31 -18.04
N GLU A 73 -2.71 -12.41 -18.59
CA GLU A 73 -1.30 -12.64 -18.91
C GLU A 73 -0.76 -11.67 -19.98
N SER A 74 -1.63 -11.18 -20.82
CA SER A 74 -1.29 -10.25 -21.91
C SER A 74 -1.63 -8.82 -21.54
N GLY A 75 -0.64 -8.02 -21.21
CA GLY A 75 -0.77 -6.58 -21.11
C GLY A 75 -0.16 -5.98 -19.85
N SER A 76 0.24 -4.73 -19.97
CA SER A 76 0.61 -3.88 -18.85
C SER A 76 -0.65 -3.14 -18.42
N PHE A 77 -1.12 -3.40 -17.21
CA PHE A 77 -2.29 -2.74 -16.66
C PHE A 77 -1.88 -1.81 -15.54
N ASN A 78 -2.45 -0.62 -15.53
CA ASN A 78 -2.45 0.19 -14.33
C ASN A 78 -3.53 -0.36 -13.39
N TYR A 79 -3.19 -0.52 -12.13
CA TYR A 79 -4.13 -1.06 -11.13
C TYR A 79 -3.85 -0.51 -9.74
N VAL A 80 -4.85 -0.59 -8.91
CA VAL A 80 -4.75 -0.49 -7.46
C VAL A 80 -5.19 -1.82 -6.86
N HIS A 81 -4.45 -2.32 -5.88
CA HIS A 81 -4.78 -3.54 -5.14
C HIS A 81 -4.74 -3.25 -3.64
N ILE A 82 -5.81 -3.62 -2.97
CA ILE A 82 -5.95 -3.49 -1.53
C ILE A 82 -5.93 -4.89 -0.94
N ASP A 83 -4.97 -5.15 -0.06
CA ASP A 83 -4.83 -6.43 0.64
C ASP A 83 -4.98 -6.19 2.14
N PHE A 84 -5.78 -7.02 2.78
CA PHE A 84 -6.04 -6.98 4.21
C PHE A 84 -5.25 -8.09 4.90
N ASN A 85 -4.29 -7.72 5.71
CA ASN A 85 -3.46 -8.63 6.52
C ASN A 85 -2.67 -9.69 5.71
N GLY A 86 -2.40 -9.48 4.43
CA GLY A 86 -1.74 -10.45 3.57
C GLY A 86 -2.64 -11.62 3.13
N GLY A 87 -3.94 -11.52 3.39
CA GLY A 87 -4.94 -12.52 3.00
C GLY A 87 -5.60 -12.25 1.65
N GLY A 88 -5.24 -11.14 1.00
CA GLY A 88 -5.90 -10.63 -0.18
C GLY A 88 -7.08 -9.71 0.15
N GLY A 89 -7.73 -9.24 -0.87
CA GLY A 89 -8.85 -8.34 -0.80
C GLY A 89 -9.44 -8.15 -2.18
N PHE A 90 -9.16 -7.01 -2.80
CA PHE A 90 -9.64 -6.75 -4.15
C PHE A 90 -8.73 -5.76 -4.88
N ALA A 91 -8.80 -5.84 -6.20
CA ALA A 91 -8.09 -4.93 -7.08
C ALA A 91 -9.06 -4.25 -8.07
N HIS A 92 -8.64 -3.13 -8.60
CA HIS A 92 -9.35 -2.40 -9.64
C HIS A 92 -8.36 -1.93 -10.71
N ILE A 93 -8.75 -2.04 -11.97
CA ILE A 93 -7.96 -1.57 -13.11
C ILE A 93 -8.15 -0.05 -13.25
N ILE A 94 -7.04 0.66 -13.45
CA ILE A 94 -7.00 2.09 -13.69
C ILE A 94 -6.82 2.32 -15.19
N GLU A 95 -7.84 2.82 -15.87
CA GLU A 95 -7.78 3.11 -17.30
C GLU A 95 -7.24 4.52 -17.60
N ASP A 96 -7.62 5.51 -16.81
CA ASP A 96 -7.07 6.86 -16.88
C ASP A 96 -6.26 7.22 -15.63
N SER A 97 -4.95 7.02 -15.71
CA SER A 97 -4.03 7.32 -14.61
C SER A 97 -3.92 8.80 -14.25
N ARG A 98 -4.31 9.70 -15.15
CA ARG A 98 -4.30 11.15 -14.87
C ARG A 98 -5.43 11.57 -13.95
N ARG A 99 -6.52 10.81 -13.94
CA ARG A 99 -7.69 11.03 -13.07
C ARG A 99 -7.61 10.24 -11.77
N PHE A 100 -6.85 9.14 -11.76
CA PHE A 100 -6.55 8.40 -10.55
C PHE A 100 -5.36 9.04 -9.82
N GLY A 101 -5.64 9.83 -8.79
CA GLY A 101 -4.59 10.45 -8.00
C GLY A 101 -3.74 9.40 -7.25
N PRO A 102 -2.41 9.60 -7.17
CA PRO A 102 -1.52 8.62 -6.53
C PRO A 102 -1.83 8.37 -5.04
N LEU A 103 -2.53 9.30 -4.38
CA LEU A 103 -2.92 9.20 -2.98
C LEU A 103 -4.39 8.77 -2.79
N LYS A 104 -5.11 8.46 -3.86
CA LYS A 104 -6.55 8.15 -3.79
C LYS A 104 -6.88 7.02 -2.82
N ALA A 105 -6.10 5.96 -2.84
CA ALA A 105 -6.34 4.83 -1.92
C ALA A 105 -6.05 5.18 -0.46
N LEU A 106 -5.05 6.04 -0.19
CA LEU A 106 -4.79 6.56 1.16
C LEU A 106 -5.90 7.51 1.62
N GLU A 107 -6.47 8.30 0.71
CA GLU A 107 -7.61 9.16 1.00
C GLU A 107 -8.82 8.32 1.43
N VAL A 108 -9.11 7.24 0.69
CA VAL A 108 -10.16 6.29 1.04
C VAL A 108 -9.90 5.64 2.41
N LEU A 109 -8.66 5.22 2.66
CA LEU A 109 -8.27 4.66 3.95
C LEU A 109 -8.45 5.67 5.09
N GLY A 110 -7.98 6.90 4.89
CA GLY A 110 -8.16 7.98 5.87
C GLY A 110 -9.62 8.21 6.21
N GLY A 111 -10.48 8.28 5.20
CA GLY A 111 -11.92 8.40 5.37
C GLY A 111 -12.53 7.24 6.15
N ALA A 112 -12.11 6.01 5.88
CA ALA A 112 -12.60 4.81 6.56
C ALA A 112 -12.28 4.79 8.06
N ILE A 113 -11.14 5.36 8.45
CA ILE A 113 -10.71 5.42 9.87
C ILE A 113 -10.95 6.78 10.52
N GLY A 114 -11.70 7.65 9.87
CA GLY A 114 -12.08 8.97 10.40
C GLY A 114 -10.92 9.96 10.49
N LEU A 115 -9.86 9.78 9.70
CA LEU A 115 -8.76 10.73 9.62
C LEU A 115 -8.99 11.74 8.51
N ASP A 116 -8.65 13.00 8.81
CA ASP A 116 -8.62 14.04 7.79
C ASP A 116 -7.44 13.81 6.84
N PHE A 117 -7.73 13.64 5.56
CA PHE A 117 -6.73 13.44 4.51
C PHE A 117 -5.67 14.55 4.47
N VAL A 118 -6.04 15.79 4.75
CA VAL A 118 -5.10 16.91 4.81
C VAL A 118 -3.96 16.62 5.80
N ASN A 119 -4.29 16.00 6.94
CA ASN A 119 -3.28 15.65 7.95
C ASN A 119 -2.34 14.54 7.50
N LEU A 120 -2.75 13.67 6.56
CA LEU A 120 -1.92 12.60 5.99
C LEU A 120 -0.89 13.13 4.98
N THR A 121 -1.17 14.27 4.36
CA THR A 121 -0.34 14.86 3.30
C THR A 121 0.62 15.95 3.79
N ILE A 122 0.46 16.42 5.04
CA ILE A 122 1.33 17.42 5.61
C ILE A 122 2.70 16.83 5.93
N PRO A 123 3.79 17.32 5.33
CA PRO A 123 5.13 16.84 5.66
C PRO A 123 5.44 17.03 7.14
N PHE A 124 6.04 16.03 7.76
CA PHE A 124 6.52 16.17 9.14
C PHE A 124 7.61 17.23 9.24
N ARG A 125 7.57 18.03 10.30
CA ARG A 125 8.70 18.88 10.64
C ARG A 125 9.93 18.03 10.92
N LYS A 126 11.13 18.55 10.62
CA LYS A 126 12.39 17.83 10.73
C LYS A 126 12.59 17.17 12.09
N GLU A 127 12.31 17.91 13.18
CA GLU A 127 12.47 17.42 14.55
C GLU A 127 11.56 16.20 14.83
N LYS A 128 10.34 16.23 14.29
CA LYS A 128 9.38 15.12 14.42
C LYS A 128 9.84 13.91 13.62
N CYS A 129 10.37 14.12 12.41
CA CYS A 129 10.99 13.06 11.61
C CYS A 129 12.16 12.40 12.34
N GLU A 130 13.07 13.19 12.90
CA GLU A 130 14.24 12.65 13.61
C GLU A 130 13.84 11.81 14.82
N LYS A 131 12.80 12.21 15.55
CA LYS A 131 12.24 11.41 16.65
C LYS A 131 11.73 10.07 16.14
N TYR A 132 10.87 10.06 15.13
CA TYR A 132 10.32 8.83 14.56
C TYR A 132 11.39 7.92 13.98
N VAL A 133 12.39 8.45 13.29
CA VAL A 133 13.53 7.67 12.79
C VAL A 133 14.28 6.96 13.91
N LYS A 134 14.49 7.63 15.04
CA LYS A 134 15.14 7.01 16.22
C LYS A 134 14.29 5.89 16.81
N GLU A 135 12.98 6.09 16.93
CA GLU A 135 12.05 5.07 17.43
C GLU A 135 11.99 3.87 16.49
N MET A 136 11.83 4.12 15.19
CA MET A 136 11.80 3.05 14.17
C MET A 136 13.11 2.25 14.15
N ARG A 137 14.26 2.89 14.25
CA ARG A 137 15.56 2.18 14.31
C ARG A 137 15.61 1.22 15.47
N LYS A 138 15.15 1.60 16.66
CA LYS A 138 15.11 0.72 17.84
C LYS A 138 14.19 -0.48 17.60
N LEU A 139 13.02 -0.26 17.00
CA LEU A 139 12.07 -1.33 16.72
C LEU A 139 12.59 -2.28 15.64
N PHE A 140 13.28 -1.75 14.64
CA PHE A 140 13.80 -2.51 13.51
C PHE A 140 15.12 -3.21 13.79
N GLU A 141 15.88 -2.81 14.83
CA GLU A 141 17.24 -3.29 15.14
C GLU A 141 17.35 -4.82 15.11
N LYS A 142 16.37 -5.52 15.70
CA LYS A 142 16.34 -6.99 15.71
C LYS A 142 16.08 -7.64 14.34
N PHE A 143 15.59 -6.89 13.39
CA PHE A 143 15.32 -7.34 12.02
C PHE A 143 16.33 -6.80 11.00
N ASP A 144 17.25 -5.93 11.45
CA ASP A 144 18.24 -5.29 10.57
C ASP A 144 19.35 -6.28 10.19
N TRP A 145 19.09 -6.99 9.11
CA TRP A 145 20.08 -7.90 8.51
C TRP A 145 21.28 -7.16 7.89
N THR A 146 21.19 -5.85 7.62
CA THR A 146 22.30 -5.06 7.07
C THR A 146 23.39 -4.82 8.10
N GLY A 147 23.07 -4.82 9.40
CA GLY A 147 24.02 -4.72 10.49
C GLY A 147 24.99 -5.92 10.57
N TYR A 148 24.54 -7.10 10.17
CA TYR A 148 25.35 -8.31 10.16
C TYR A 148 26.54 -8.25 9.18
N SER A 149 26.41 -7.50 8.08
CA SER A 149 27.48 -7.38 7.07
C SER A 149 28.63 -6.47 7.50
N LYS A 150 28.40 -5.53 8.42
CA LYS A 150 29.45 -4.64 8.95
C LYS A 150 30.42 -5.37 9.86
N ASN A 151 29.96 -6.34 10.65
CA ASN A 151 30.80 -7.11 11.55
C ASN A 151 31.68 -8.17 10.86
N ARG A 152 31.33 -8.61 9.64
CA ARG A 152 32.18 -9.55 8.88
C ARG A 152 33.40 -8.90 8.23
N ARG A 153 33.40 -7.58 8.02
CA ARG A 153 34.55 -6.87 7.42
C ARG A 153 35.64 -6.51 8.44
N SER A 154 35.41 -6.67 9.72
CA SER A 154 36.36 -6.35 10.79
C SER A 154 37.05 -7.57 11.42
N GLN A 155 36.87 -8.79 10.89
CA GLN A 155 37.70 -9.92 11.31
C GLN A 155 38.97 -9.96 10.46
N PRO A 156 40.18 -9.75 11.06
CA PRO A 156 41.42 -9.91 10.33
C PRO A 156 41.58 -11.39 9.98
N HIS A 157 41.90 -11.61 8.67
CA HIS A 157 42.31 -12.94 8.22
C HIS A 157 43.48 -13.41 9.10
N ARG A 158 43.25 -14.39 9.96
CA ARG A 158 44.34 -15.14 10.59
C ARG A 158 44.88 -16.09 9.52
N HIS A 159 46.13 -15.81 9.13
CA HIS A 159 46.97 -16.73 8.40
C HIS A 159 47.40 -17.88 9.30
#